data_6182c6d8af07b206a9979337b76c4878
#
_entry.id   6182c6d8af07b206a9979337b76c4878
#
_cell.length_a   1.000
_cell.length_b   1.000
_cell.length_c   1.000
_cell.angle_alpha   90.00
_cell.angle_beta   90.00
_cell.angle_gamma   90.00
#
_symmetry.space_group_name_H-M   'P 1'
#
loop_
_entity.id
_entity.type
_entity.pdbx_description
1 polymer ?
#
loop_
_entity_poly.entity_id
_entity_poly.type
_entity_poly.pdbx_seq_one_letter_code
_entity_poly.pdbx_strand_id
1 'polypeptide(L)'
;RRFMRLGESDMKALRYAIIMADQGRHVTARDLAEHLSISSASVTKLLDRLEAGGHIRRTPHPTDRRALAIVVAEETREAAEATVGREHARRFRAAAALTPEEREIVIRFLGALSDTSEEAWAEPAS
;
A
#
# COMPACT_ATOMS: atom_id res chain seq x y z
N ARG A 1 -18.91 -5.64 -0.66
CA ARG A 1 -19.48 -4.97 -1.84
C ARG A 1 -18.87 -3.60 -2.05
N ARG A 2 -18.86 -2.81 -1.00
CA ARG A 2 -18.25 -1.49 -0.97
C ARG A 2 -16.78 -1.54 -1.39
N PHE A 3 -16.07 -2.58 -0.95
CA PHE A 3 -14.64 -2.76 -1.23
C PHE A 3 -14.37 -3.41 -2.59
N MET A 4 -15.35 -4.03 -3.19
CA MET A 4 -15.20 -4.68 -4.50
C MET A 4 -15.08 -3.70 -5.67
N ARG A 5 -15.43 -2.44 -5.44
CA ARG A 5 -15.33 -1.38 -6.45
C ARG A 5 -14.00 -0.65 -6.43
N LEU A 6 -13.14 -0.97 -5.45
CA LEU A 6 -11.86 -0.31 -5.32
C LEU A 6 -10.86 -0.90 -6.30
N GLY A 7 -10.23 -0.02 -7.06
CA GLY A 7 -9.18 -0.39 -7.98
C GLY A 7 -7.84 -0.51 -7.29
N GLU A 8 -6.83 -0.89 -8.05
CA GLU A 8 -5.48 -1.08 -7.56
C GLU A 8 -4.90 0.20 -6.94
N SER A 9 -5.08 1.34 -7.60
CA SER A 9 -4.60 2.63 -7.09
C SER A 9 -5.29 3.02 -5.79
N ASP A 10 -6.60 2.75 -5.69
CA ASP A 10 -7.36 3.01 -4.49
C ASP A 10 -6.80 2.21 -3.31
N MET A 11 -6.54 0.92 -3.54
CA MET A 11 -5.99 0.03 -2.51
C MET A 11 -4.58 0.45 -2.09
N LYS A 12 -3.75 0.86 -3.04
CA LYS A 12 -2.40 1.35 -2.73
C LYS A 12 -2.46 2.61 -1.87
N ALA A 13 -3.35 3.53 -2.21
CA ALA A 13 -3.53 4.75 -1.43
C ALA A 13 -3.98 4.45 0.00
N LEU A 14 -4.96 3.57 0.16
CA LEU A 14 -5.46 3.19 1.47
C LEU A 14 -4.39 2.50 2.32
N ARG A 15 -3.66 1.56 1.74
CA ARG A 15 -2.57 0.87 2.45
C ARG A 15 -1.50 1.84 2.92
N TYR A 16 -1.10 2.76 2.05
CA TYR A 16 -0.10 3.76 2.40
C TYR A 16 -0.57 4.63 3.57
N ALA A 17 -1.81 5.11 3.50
CA ALA A 17 -2.37 5.93 4.57
C ALA A 17 -2.46 5.18 5.89
N ILE A 18 -2.83 3.89 5.86
CA ILE A 18 -2.90 3.05 7.05
C ILE A 18 -1.51 2.85 7.66
N ILE A 19 -0.52 2.51 6.83
CA ILE A 19 0.85 2.28 7.29
C ILE A 19 1.43 3.55 7.94
N MET A 20 1.22 4.70 7.30
CA MET A 20 1.71 5.97 7.83
C MET A 20 1.01 6.33 9.15
N ALA A 21 -0.29 6.11 9.23
CA ALA A 21 -1.05 6.35 10.48
C ALA A 21 -0.53 5.49 11.62
N ASP A 22 -0.19 4.23 11.34
CA ASP A 22 0.37 3.32 12.33
C ASP A 22 1.74 3.79 12.85
N GLN A 23 2.44 4.57 12.04
CA GLN A 23 3.71 5.19 12.43
C GLN A 23 3.53 6.57 13.05
N GLY A 24 2.29 7.00 13.28
CA GLY A 24 1.99 8.31 13.83
C GLY A 24 2.18 9.45 12.84
N ARG A 25 2.20 9.16 11.56
CA ARG A 25 2.40 10.17 10.50
C ARG A 25 1.07 10.53 9.84
N HIS A 26 0.95 11.80 9.47
CA HIS A 26 -0.22 12.30 8.77
C HIS A 26 0.05 12.36 7.28
N VAL A 27 -0.85 11.80 6.48
CA VAL A 27 -0.72 11.73 5.02
C VAL A 27 -1.57 12.82 4.39
N THR A 28 -0.98 13.56 3.44
CA THR A 28 -1.68 14.59 2.66
C THR A 28 -1.89 14.10 1.23
N ALA A 29 -2.68 14.83 0.44
CA ALA A 29 -2.86 14.54 -0.98
C ALA A 29 -1.51 14.57 -1.72
N ARG A 30 -0.64 15.51 -1.37
CA ARG A 30 0.69 15.62 -1.96
C ARG A 30 1.54 14.37 -1.70
N ASP A 31 1.50 13.87 -0.46
CA ASP A 31 2.22 12.65 -0.10
C ASP A 31 1.76 11.47 -0.94
N LEU A 32 0.45 11.34 -1.13
CA LEU A 32 -0.11 10.27 -1.96
C LEU A 32 0.27 10.42 -3.43
N ALA A 33 0.22 11.63 -3.97
CA ALA A 33 0.62 11.88 -5.35
C ALA A 33 2.06 11.45 -5.58
N GLU A 34 2.94 11.78 -4.67
CA GLU A 34 4.36 11.40 -4.74
C GLU A 34 4.52 9.88 -4.61
N HIS A 35 3.86 9.27 -3.64
CA HIS A 35 3.96 7.83 -3.42
C HIS A 35 3.44 7.01 -4.60
N LEU A 36 2.33 7.44 -5.19
CA LEU A 36 1.71 6.74 -6.31
C LEU A 36 2.28 7.16 -7.66
N SER A 37 3.12 8.18 -7.70
CA SER A 37 3.67 8.76 -8.93
C SER A 37 2.58 9.19 -9.92
N ILE A 38 1.57 9.88 -9.40
CA ILE A 38 0.46 10.40 -10.20
C ILE A 38 0.35 11.92 -10.03
N SER A 39 -0.40 12.55 -10.93
CA SER A 39 -0.59 13.99 -10.88
C SER A 39 -1.48 14.41 -9.71
N SER A 40 -1.41 15.69 -9.33
CA SER A 40 -2.28 16.24 -8.31
C SER A 40 -3.77 16.15 -8.71
N ALA A 41 -4.07 16.30 -10.01
CA ALA A 41 -5.43 16.14 -10.51
C ALA A 41 -5.93 14.70 -10.34
N SER A 42 -5.07 13.72 -10.63
CA SER A 42 -5.41 12.31 -10.46
C SER A 42 -5.64 11.95 -8.99
N VAL A 43 -4.78 12.44 -8.10
CA VAL A 43 -4.95 12.17 -6.67
C VAL A 43 -6.22 12.83 -6.12
N THR A 44 -6.57 14.02 -6.60
CA THR A 44 -7.81 14.67 -6.20
C THR A 44 -9.02 13.84 -6.56
N LYS A 45 -9.07 13.31 -7.79
CA LYS A 45 -10.16 12.43 -8.23
C LYS A 45 -10.22 11.15 -7.41
N LEU A 46 -9.07 10.58 -7.12
CA LEU A 46 -8.97 9.36 -6.31
C LEU A 46 -9.51 9.62 -4.90
N LEU A 47 -9.09 10.70 -4.27
CA LEU A 47 -9.53 11.04 -2.91
C LEU A 47 -11.02 11.40 -2.86
N ASP A 48 -11.52 12.11 -3.86
CA ASP A 48 -12.95 12.42 -3.94
C ASP A 48 -13.78 11.14 -4.03
N ARG A 49 -13.33 10.19 -4.83
CA ARG A 49 -13.99 8.88 -4.98
C ARG A 49 -13.96 8.09 -3.68
N LEU A 50 -12.81 8.04 -3.00
CA LEU A 50 -12.67 7.34 -1.73
C LEU A 50 -13.51 7.98 -0.63
N GLU A 51 -13.57 9.29 -0.60
CA GLU A 51 -14.38 10.01 0.39
C GLU A 51 -15.88 9.80 0.12
N ALA A 52 -16.30 9.87 -1.14
CA ALA A 52 -17.68 9.61 -1.51
C ALA A 52 -18.12 8.19 -1.14
N GLY A 53 -17.19 7.22 -1.24
CA GLY A 53 -17.44 5.84 -0.83
C GLY A 53 -17.37 5.62 0.67
N GLY A 54 -17.05 6.64 1.45
CA GLY A 54 -16.94 6.54 2.91
C GLY A 54 -15.69 5.83 3.41
N HIS A 55 -14.67 5.71 2.56
CA HIS A 55 -13.43 5.02 2.94
C HIS A 55 -12.46 5.93 3.66
N ILE A 56 -12.49 7.22 3.34
CA ILE A 56 -11.64 8.23 3.98
C ILE A 56 -12.45 9.48 4.30
N ARG A 57 -11.86 10.31 5.12
CA ARG A 57 -12.28 11.70 5.28
C ARG A 57 -11.02 12.56 5.30
N ARG A 58 -11.19 13.84 4.98
CA ARG A 58 -10.10 14.81 5.02
C ARG A 58 -10.31 15.72 6.23
N THR A 59 -9.29 15.87 7.06
CA THR A 59 -9.33 16.68 8.28
C THR A 59 -8.20 17.68 8.28
N PRO A 60 -8.30 18.80 9.02
CA PRO A 60 -7.19 19.75 9.11
C PRO A 60 -5.91 19.06 9.59
N HIS A 61 -4.80 19.35 8.93
CA HIS A 61 -3.50 18.83 9.34
C HIS A 61 -3.08 19.48 10.67
N PRO A 62 -2.56 18.72 11.64
CA PRO A 62 -2.24 19.25 12.97
C PRO A 62 -1.23 20.40 12.98
N THR A 63 -0.27 20.40 12.05
CA THR A 63 0.82 21.37 12.04
C THR A 63 0.91 22.21 10.76
N ASP A 64 0.22 21.82 9.70
CA ASP A 64 0.23 22.55 8.43
C ASP A 64 -1.17 23.02 8.09
N ARG A 65 -1.43 24.32 8.30
CA ARG A 65 -2.74 24.94 8.09
C ARG A 65 -3.21 24.89 6.65
N ARG A 66 -2.31 24.69 5.70
CA ARG A 66 -2.62 24.68 4.27
C ARG A 66 -2.99 23.30 3.77
N ALA A 67 -2.77 22.27 4.58
CA ALA A 67 -2.95 20.89 4.17
C ALA A 67 -4.12 20.25 4.90
N LEU A 68 -4.68 19.23 4.25
CA LEU A 68 -5.66 18.33 4.87
C LEU A 68 -5.02 16.98 5.06
N ALA A 69 -5.19 16.40 6.23
CA ALA A 69 -4.75 15.05 6.51
C ALA A 69 -5.84 14.06 6.09
N ILE A 70 -5.41 12.93 5.56
CA ILE A 70 -6.31 11.86 5.11
C ILE A 70 -6.46 10.85 6.23
N VAL A 71 -7.70 10.59 6.64
CA VAL A 71 -7.99 9.64 7.70
C VAL A 71 -8.81 8.50 7.11
N VAL A 72 -8.30 7.27 7.25
CA VAL A 72 -9.00 6.09 6.77
C VAL A 72 -10.09 5.70 7.76
N ALA A 73 -11.28 5.41 7.25
CA ALA A 73 -12.40 4.95 8.07
C ALA A 73 -12.05 3.62 8.73
N GLU A 74 -12.47 3.43 9.97
CA GLU A 74 -12.15 2.24 10.75
C GLU A 74 -12.60 0.95 10.06
N GLU A 75 -13.80 0.96 9.51
CA GLU A 75 -14.34 -0.18 8.78
C GLU A 75 -13.47 -0.56 7.57
N THR A 76 -12.98 0.45 6.85
CA THR A 76 -12.10 0.26 5.70
C THR A 76 -10.75 -0.28 6.14
N ARG A 77 -10.23 0.23 7.24
CA ARG A 77 -8.97 -0.24 7.83
C ARG A 77 -9.08 -1.72 8.21
N GLU A 78 -10.14 -2.10 8.88
CA GLU A 78 -10.37 -3.51 9.27
C GLU A 78 -10.46 -4.43 8.05
N ALA A 79 -11.17 -3.98 7.01
CA ALA A 79 -11.29 -4.76 5.78
C ALA A 79 -9.94 -4.92 5.06
N ALA A 80 -9.12 -3.86 5.05
CA ALA A 80 -7.78 -3.93 4.45
C ALA A 80 -6.87 -4.89 5.21
N GLU A 81 -6.91 -4.85 6.54
CA GLU A 81 -6.13 -5.75 7.40
C GLU A 81 -6.55 -7.20 7.20
N ALA A 82 -7.85 -7.46 7.11
CA ALA A 82 -8.37 -8.80 6.86
C ALA A 82 -7.91 -9.33 5.50
N THR A 83 -7.88 -8.48 4.48
CA THR A 83 -7.40 -8.86 3.13
C THR A 83 -5.93 -9.27 3.17
N VAL A 84 -5.09 -8.48 3.85
CA VAL A 84 -3.67 -8.80 4.01
C VAL A 84 -3.50 -10.12 4.76
N GLY A 85 -4.26 -10.34 5.81
CA GLY A 85 -4.23 -11.59 6.58
C GLY A 85 -4.57 -12.80 5.73
N ARG A 86 -5.58 -12.70 4.88
CA ARG A 86 -5.95 -13.79 3.96
C ARG A 86 -4.86 -14.07 2.93
N GLU A 87 -4.23 -13.05 2.39
CA GLU A 87 -3.13 -13.21 1.45
C GLU A 87 -1.93 -13.88 2.10
N HIS A 88 -1.58 -13.49 3.31
CA HIS A 88 -0.50 -14.12 4.08
C HIS A 88 -0.79 -15.59 4.35
N ALA A 89 -2.02 -15.91 4.76
CA ALA A 89 -2.42 -17.29 5.02
C ALA A 89 -2.34 -18.13 3.74
N ARG A 90 -2.77 -17.58 2.60
CA ARG A 90 -2.68 -18.29 1.31
C ARG A 90 -1.23 -18.55 0.92
N ARG A 91 -0.37 -17.56 1.07
CA ARG A 91 1.07 -17.70 0.77
C ARG A 91 1.72 -18.74 1.67
N PHE A 92 1.38 -18.72 2.95
CA PHE A 92 1.88 -19.71 3.91
C PHE A 92 1.47 -21.11 3.50
N ARG A 93 0.20 -21.32 3.14
CA ARG A 93 -0.28 -22.65 2.70
C ARG A 93 0.43 -23.11 1.42
N ALA A 94 0.66 -22.20 0.48
CA ALA A 94 1.39 -22.52 -0.74
C ALA A 94 2.82 -22.97 -0.44
N ALA A 95 3.50 -22.27 0.46
CA ALA A 95 4.84 -22.61 0.89
C ALA A 95 4.88 -23.95 1.66
N ALA A 96 3.89 -24.18 2.51
CA ALA A 96 3.79 -25.41 3.30
C ALA A 96 3.54 -26.66 2.43
N ALA A 97 2.96 -26.47 1.26
CA ALA A 97 2.73 -27.57 0.31
C ALA A 97 4.00 -28.03 -0.41
N LEU A 98 5.07 -27.25 -0.35
CA LEU A 98 6.34 -27.61 -0.98
C LEU A 98 7.12 -28.57 -0.07
N THR A 99 7.89 -29.47 -0.70
CA THR A 99 8.86 -30.28 0.05
C THR A 99 10.00 -29.36 0.55
N PRO A 100 10.78 -29.80 1.54
CA PRO A 100 11.95 -29.02 1.97
C PRO A 100 12.90 -28.68 0.82
N GLU A 101 13.12 -29.62 -0.09
CA GLU A 101 13.99 -29.43 -1.24
C GLU A 101 13.43 -28.40 -2.22
N GLU A 102 12.13 -28.45 -2.48
CA GLU A 102 11.46 -27.49 -3.33
C GLU A 102 11.50 -26.08 -2.73
N ARG A 103 11.28 -25.96 -1.43
CA ARG A 103 11.37 -24.68 -0.72
C ARG A 103 12.75 -24.06 -0.83
N GLU A 104 13.78 -24.88 -0.71
CA GLU A 104 15.16 -24.41 -0.83
C GLU A 104 15.46 -23.86 -2.21
N ILE A 105 14.97 -24.52 -3.25
CA ILE A 105 15.11 -24.06 -4.63
C ILE A 105 14.41 -22.71 -4.83
N VAL A 106 13.17 -22.57 -4.32
CA VAL A 106 12.41 -21.32 -4.41
C VAL A 106 13.11 -20.19 -3.67
N ILE A 107 13.60 -20.46 -2.47
CA ILE A 107 14.32 -19.45 -1.67
C ILE A 107 15.56 -18.98 -2.42
N ARG A 108 16.29 -19.90 -3.01
CA ARG A 108 17.49 -19.58 -3.81
C ARG A 108 17.14 -18.72 -5.01
N PHE A 109 16.07 -19.06 -5.71
CA PHE A 109 15.61 -18.30 -6.87
C PHE A 109 15.19 -16.87 -6.48
N LEU A 110 14.40 -16.73 -5.44
CA LEU A 110 13.95 -15.41 -4.96
C LEU A 110 15.14 -14.58 -4.47
N GLY A 111 16.10 -15.20 -3.80
CA GLY A 111 17.33 -14.53 -3.38
C GLY A 111 18.15 -14.02 -4.56
N ALA A 112 18.26 -14.83 -5.61
CA ALA A 112 18.98 -14.44 -6.81
C ALA A 112 18.32 -13.25 -7.52
N LEU A 113 16.99 -13.22 -7.56
CA LEU A 113 16.25 -12.09 -8.14
C LEU A 113 16.47 -10.82 -7.34
N SER A 114 16.46 -10.92 -6.02
CA SER A 114 16.71 -9.79 -5.14
C SER A 114 18.12 -9.23 -5.33
N ASP A 115 19.13 -10.10 -5.38
CA ASP A 115 20.52 -9.70 -5.61
C ASP A 115 20.68 -9.00 -6.96
N THR A 116 20.05 -9.54 -7.99
CA THR A 116 20.07 -8.95 -9.34
C THR A 116 19.45 -7.55 -9.33
N SER A 117 18.37 -7.38 -8.59
CA SER A 117 17.72 -6.07 -8.44
C SER A 117 18.64 -5.08 -7.73
N GLU A 118 19.31 -5.51 -6.69
CA GLU A 118 20.27 -4.68 -5.96
C GLU A 118 21.43 -4.27 -6.86
N GLU A 119 21.97 -5.19 -7.63
CA GLU A 119 23.03 -4.91 -8.58
C GLU A 119 22.59 -3.89 -9.64
N ALA A 120 21.39 -4.02 -10.16
CA ALA A 120 20.85 -3.09 -11.14
C ALA A 120 20.72 -1.67 -10.58
N TRP A 121 20.34 -1.54 -9.30
CA TRP A 121 20.23 -0.25 -8.62
C TRP A 121 21.58 0.31 -8.20
N ALA A 122 22.53 -0.56 -7.90
CA ALA A 122 23.86 -0.19 -7.42
C ALA A 122 24.83 0.11 -8.54
N GLU A 123 24.48 -0.14 -9.80
CA GLU A 123 25.36 0.04 -10.91
C GLU A 123 25.79 1.49 -11.07
N PRO A 124 27.07 1.80 -10.87
CA PRO A 124 27.53 3.16 -11.00
C PRO A 124 27.53 3.55 -12.46
N ALA A 125 27.16 4.77 -12.71
CA ALA A 125 27.41 5.37 -14.01
C ALA A 125 28.91 5.39 -14.21
N SER A 126 29.41 4.54 -15.03
CA SER A 126 30.82 4.51 -15.37
C SER A 126 31.16 5.63 -16.35
#